data_d22b8f998f160dfd3b03e1015a566639
#
_entry.id   d22b8f998f160dfd3b03e1015a566639
#
_cell.length_a   1.000
_cell.length_b   1.000
_cell.length_c   1.000
_cell.angle_alpha   90.00
_cell.angle_beta   90.00
_cell.angle_gamma   90.00
#
_symmetry.space_group_name_H-M   'P 1'
#
loop_
_entity.id
_entity.type
_entity.pdbx_description
1 polymer ?
#
loop_
_entity_poly.entity_id
_entity_poly.type
_entity_poly.pdbx_seq_one_letter_code
_entity_poly.pdbx_strand_id
1 'polypeptide(L)'
;KYDMLRVVLAYRDVLQNPSYEMYDYASRQLSAPAQILNEAWHAAYAADPAEFSALQDSYAYNNYYLPVQSSLLNTYGVDVRDRADCVKGLVWGMCNLFGQGGVQKFFKGANIDNSMTDRELITALCDTVVEYVDDWYPSQPQYWDGWKNRYKKEKATCLAYMDQHDAEQNANGQG
;
A
#
# COMPACT_ATOMS: atom_id res chain seq x y z
N LYS A 1 15.74 5.74 -25.53
CA LYS A 1 16.86 6.19 -24.68
C LYS A 1 16.41 7.43 -23.94
N TYR A 2 16.43 7.38 -22.62
CA TYR A 2 16.06 8.51 -21.77
C TYR A 2 17.17 9.55 -21.78
N ASP A 3 16.79 10.80 -21.69
CA ASP A 3 17.71 11.82 -21.20
C ASP A 3 17.84 11.63 -19.67
N MET A 4 18.75 10.78 -19.26
CA MET A 4 18.98 10.44 -17.87
C MET A 4 19.36 11.65 -17.03
N LEU A 5 20.06 12.63 -17.62
CA LEU A 5 20.40 13.87 -16.91
C LEU A 5 19.13 14.68 -16.58
N ARG A 6 18.22 14.81 -17.54
CA ARG A 6 16.93 15.49 -17.35
C ARG A 6 16.10 14.82 -16.26
N VAL A 7 16.06 13.48 -16.25
CA VAL A 7 15.34 12.68 -15.22
C VAL A 7 15.96 12.89 -13.85
N VAL A 8 17.28 12.80 -13.72
CA VAL A 8 18.00 13.00 -12.46
C VAL A 8 17.80 14.41 -11.92
N LEU A 9 17.85 15.44 -12.77
CA LEU A 9 17.62 16.82 -12.35
C LEU A 9 16.19 17.04 -11.88
N ALA A 10 15.19 16.51 -12.60
CA ALA A 10 13.79 16.59 -12.20
C ALA A 10 13.54 15.88 -10.85
N TYR A 11 14.12 14.70 -10.66
CA TYR A 11 14.03 13.95 -9.41
C TYR A 11 14.67 14.70 -8.25
N ARG A 12 15.87 15.28 -8.47
CA ARG A 12 16.55 16.12 -7.48
C ARG A 12 15.69 17.31 -7.06
N ASP A 13 15.08 18.00 -8.02
CA ASP A 13 14.27 19.17 -7.74
C ASP A 13 13.02 18.82 -6.92
N VAL A 14 12.42 17.67 -7.17
CA VAL A 14 11.30 17.12 -6.37
C VAL A 14 11.76 16.78 -4.94
N LEU A 15 12.90 16.11 -4.78
CA LEU A 15 13.39 15.67 -3.46
C LEU A 15 13.93 16.82 -2.60
N GLN A 16 14.52 17.84 -3.21
CA GLN A 16 15.14 18.97 -2.49
C GLN A 16 14.15 20.07 -2.09
N ASN A 17 12.94 20.04 -2.62
CA ASN A 17 11.92 21.00 -2.28
C ASN A 17 10.76 20.32 -1.52
N PRO A 18 10.76 20.32 -0.18
CA PRO A 18 9.71 19.67 0.62
C PRO A 18 8.32 20.29 0.43
N SER A 19 8.25 21.49 -0.17
CA SER A 19 6.97 22.14 -0.54
C SER A 19 6.57 21.87 -1.98
N TYR A 20 7.28 20.98 -2.68
CA TYR A 20 7.05 20.72 -4.08
C TYR A 20 5.85 19.81 -4.27
N GLU A 21 4.79 20.34 -4.83
CA GLU A 21 3.63 19.57 -5.22
C GLU A 21 3.87 18.92 -6.60
N MET A 22 3.93 17.59 -6.64
CA MET A 22 4.06 16.84 -7.89
C MET A 22 2.80 16.93 -8.75
N TYR A 23 1.66 17.20 -8.12
CA TYR A 23 0.35 17.28 -8.76
C TYR A 23 -0.37 18.55 -8.32
N ASP A 24 -0.76 19.37 -9.27
CA ASP A 24 -1.63 20.51 -9.02
C ASP A 24 -3.10 20.04 -9.01
N TYR A 25 -3.69 20.01 -7.83
CA TYR A 25 -5.07 19.57 -7.64
C TYR A 25 -6.10 20.57 -8.23
N ALA A 26 -5.76 21.84 -8.35
CA ALA A 26 -6.65 22.86 -8.90
C ALA A 26 -6.76 22.72 -10.42
N SER A 27 -5.63 22.57 -11.11
CA SER A 27 -5.59 22.37 -12.56
C SER A 27 -5.77 20.92 -13.00
N ARG A 28 -5.65 19.96 -12.06
CA ARG A 28 -5.61 18.51 -12.31
C ARG A 28 -4.47 18.08 -13.23
N GLN A 29 -3.32 18.74 -13.12
CA GLN A 29 -2.15 18.48 -13.93
C GLN A 29 -0.93 18.12 -13.09
N LEU A 30 -0.03 17.32 -13.67
CA LEU A 30 1.30 17.12 -13.12
C LEU A 30 2.14 18.38 -13.32
N SER A 31 2.95 18.71 -12.34
CA SER A 31 3.99 19.74 -12.49
C SER A 31 5.01 19.35 -13.56
N ALA A 32 5.74 20.31 -14.11
CA ALA A 32 6.68 20.05 -15.20
C ALA A 32 7.76 18.96 -14.85
N PRO A 33 8.43 18.97 -13.68
CA PRO A 33 9.32 17.87 -13.30
C PRO A 33 8.60 16.54 -13.09
N ALA A 34 7.38 16.54 -12.56
CA ALA A 34 6.60 15.30 -12.41
C ALA A 34 6.19 14.71 -13.77
N GLN A 35 5.92 15.55 -14.78
CA GLN A 35 5.69 15.09 -16.15
C GLN A 35 6.91 14.38 -16.72
N ILE A 36 8.13 14.93 -16.53
CA ILE A 36 9.38 14.31 -16.97
C ILE A 36 9.57 12.93 -16.34
N LEU A 37 9.32 12.81 -15.02
CA LEU A 37 9.42 11.54 -14.31
C LEU A 37 8.38 10.53 -14.82
N ASN A 38 7.15 10.99 -15.05
CA ASN A 38 6.08 10.15 -15.60
C ASN A 38 6.39 9.64 -17.00
N GLU A 39 6.88 10.50 -17.90
CA GLU A 39 7.32 10.12 -19.25
C GLU A 39 8.47 9.10 -19.20
N ALA A 40 9.46 9.30 -18.32
CA ALA A 40 10.57 8.38 -18.15
C ALA A 40 10.12 7.00 -17.62
N TRP A 41 9.15 7.00 -16.71
CA TRP A 41 8.54 5.78 -16.16
C TRP A 41 7.83 4.96 -17.25
N HIS A 42 6.97 5.63 -18.04
CA HIS A 42 6.28 4.99 -19.16
C HIS A 42 7.26 4.47 -20.22
N ALA A 43 8.29 5.22 -20.54
CA ALA A 43 9.28 4.81 -21.49
C ALA A 43 10.13 3.63 -20.98
N ALA A 44 10.43 3.54 -19.68
CA ALA A 44 11.09 2.38 -19.07
C ALA A 44 10.23 1.13 -19.19
N TYR A 45 8.95 1.24 -18.83
CA TYR A 45 7.99 0.15 -18.97
C TYR A 45 7.87 -0.31 -20.44
N ALA A 46 7.75 0.62 -21.39
CA ALA A 46 7.64 0.30 -22.81
C ALA A 46 8.89 -0.39 -23.39
N ALA A 47 10.06 -0.14 -22.82
CA ALA A 47 11.32 -0.76 -23.28
C ALA A 47 11.41 -2.25 -22.90
N ASP A 48 11.01 -2.63 -21.70
CA ASP A 48 10.92 -4.01 -21.24
C ASP A 48 9.88 -4.11 -20.09
N PRO A 49 8.60 -4.38 -20.44
CA PRO A 49 7.53 -4.44 -19.44
C PRO A 49 7.74 -5.52 -18.38
N ALA A 50 8.32 -6.65 -18.75
CA ALA A 50 8.51 -7.78 -17.83
C ALA A 50 9.59 -7.49 -16.80
N GLU A 51 10.77 -7.02 -17.24
CA GLU A 51 11.87 -6.65 -16.36
C GLU A 51 11.46 -5.47 -15.47
N PHE A 52 10.82 -4.45 -16.05
CA PHE A 52 10.42 -3.26 -15.31
C PHE A 52 9.39 -3.61 -14.20
N SER A 53 8.40 -4.44 -14.50
CA SER A 53 7.42 -4.90 -13.50
C SER A 53 8.10 -5.70 -12.40
N ALA A 54 9.00 -6.64 -12.74
CA ALA A 54 9.73 -7.43 -11.76
C ALA A 54 10.62 -6.55 -10.84
N LEU A 55 11.25 -5.50 -11.38
CA LEU A 55 12.04 -4.54 -10.60
C LEU A 55 11.16 -3.73 -9.65
N GLN A 56 9.98 -3.27 -10.10
CA GLN A 56 9.02 -2.57 -9.25
C GLN A 56 8.52 -3.44 -8.11
N ASP A 57 8.12 -4.68 -8.41
CA ASP A 57 7.63 -5.64 -7.43
C ASP A 57 8.72 -5.96 -6.40
N SER A 58 9.95 -6.23 -6.88
CA SER A 58 11.11 -6.49 -6.02
C SER A 58 11.43 -5.30 -5.10
N TYR A 59 11.39 -4.07 -5.65
CA TYR A 59 11.61 -2.87 -4.86
C TYR A 59 10.54 -2.69 -3.79
N ALA A 60 9.28 -2.81 -4.16
CA ALA A 60 8.15 -2.65 -3.24
C ALA A 60 8.14 -3.75 -2.17
N TYR A 61 8.44 -4.99 -2.54
CA TYR A 61 8.56 -6.11 -1.61
C TYR A 61 9.65 -5.87 -0.56
N ASN A 62 10.87 -5.53 -1.01
CA ASN A 62 12.00 -5.36 -0.10
C ASN A 62 11.92 -4.10 0.77
N ASN A 63 11.33 -3.01 0.26
CA ASN A 63 11.33 -1.72 0.97
C ASN A 63 10.03 -1.44 1.75
N TYR A 64 8.95 -2.16 1.47
CA TYR A 64 7.67 -1.96 2.16
C TYR A 64 7.15 -3.23 2.82
N TYR A 65 7.09 -4.37 2.08
CA TYR A 65 6.51 -5.59 2.63
C TYR A 65 7.39 -6.25 3.70
N LEU A 66 8.65 -6.52 3.42
CA LEU A 66 9.54 -7.17 4.41
C LEU A 66 9.70 -6.34 5.70
N PRO A 67 9.87 -4.99 5.64
CA PRO A 67 9.90 -4.18 6.85
C PRO A 67 8.60 -4.22 7.65
N VAL A 68 7.44 -4.16 7.00
CA VAL A 68 6.16 -4.20 7.71
C VAL A 68 5.88 -5.58 8.31
N GLN A 69 6.22 -6.66 7.59
CA GLN A 69 6.16 -8.03 8.12
C GLN A 69 7.02 -8.18 9.39
N SER A 70 8.25 -7.71 9.33
CA SER A 70 9.16 -7.74 10.49
C SER A 70 8.65 -6.89 11.65
N SER A 71 8.07 -5.73 11.36
CA SER A 71 7.48 -4.87 12.38
C SER A 71 6.27 -5.51 13.06
N LEU A 72 5.39 -6.15 12.29
CA LEU A 72 4.23 -6.87 12.82
C LEU A 72 4.66 -7.98 13.77
N LEU A 73 5.64 -8.79 13.38
CA LEU A 73 6.15 -9.86 14.22
C LEU A 73 6.85 -9.32 15.48
N ASN A 74 7.78 -8.37 15.32
CA ASN A 74 8.64 -7.95 16.42
C ASN A 74 7.95 -7.00 17.40
N THR A 75 6.98 -6.21 16.95
CA THR A 75 6.32 -5.19 17.79
C THR A 75 4.98 -5.66 18.35
N TYR A 76 4.22 -6.43 17.56
CA TYR A 76 2.85 -6.86 17.92
C TYR A 76 2.73 -8.37 18.11
N GLY A 77 3.80 -9.15 17.84
CA GLY A 77 3.79 -10.61 17.89
C GLY A 77 2.94 -11.27 16.79
N VAL A 78 2.51 -10.49 15.78
CA VAL A 78 1.65 -10.97 14.69
C VAL A 78 2.50 -11.48 13.54
N ASP A 79 2.47 -12.80 13.30
CA ASP A 79 3.15 -13.41 12.16
C ASP A 79 2.21 -13.52 10.96
N VAL A 80 2.54 -12.82 9.88
CA VAL A 80 1.73 -12.82 8.65
C VAL A 80 2.27 -13.76 7.58
N ARG A 81 3.39 -14.45 7.82
CA ARG A 81 4.04 -15.31 6.80
C ARG A 81 3.15 -16.45 6.33
N ASP A 82 2.44 -17.07 7.27
CA ASP A 82 1.59 -18.25 7.02
C ASP A 82 0.10 -17.89 6.93
N ARG A 83 -0.25 -16.59 6.91
CA ARG A 83 -1.62 -16.10 6.74
C ARG A 83 -2.00 -16.06 5.27
N ALA A 84 -3.29 -15.93 5.00
CA ALA A 84 -3.83 -15.80 3.64
C ALA A 84 -3.17 -14.65 2.87
N ASP A 85 -3.06 -14.81 1.55
CA ASP A 85 -2.39 -13.81 0.69
C ASP A 85 -3.11 -12.45 0.70
N CYS A 86 -4.43 -12.44 0.91
CA CYS A 86 -5.18 -11.20 1.08
C CYS A 86 -4.77 -10.43 2.36
N VAL A 87 -4.39 -11.10 3.45
CA VAL A 87 -3.84 -10.46 4.66
C VAL A 87 -2.48 -9.86 4.35
N LYS A 88 -1.59 -10.61 3.69
CA LYS A 88 -0.27 -10.11 3.27
C LYS A 88 -0.40 -8.90 2.35
N GLY A 89 -1.30 -8.97 1.37
CA GLY A 89 -1.60 -7.87 0.46
C GLY A 89 -2.15 -6.63 1.17
N LEU A 90 -3.05 -6.82 2.15
CA LEU A 90 -3.61 -5.73 2.94
C LEU A 90 -2.52 -4.99 3.73
N VAL A 91 -1.69 -5.69 4.51
CA VAL A 91 -0.62 -5.04 5.30
C VAL A 91 0.43 -4.38 4.42
N TRP A 92 0.76 -4.99 3.28
CA TRP A 92 1.64 -4.38 2.28
C TRP A 92 1.03 -3.09 1.70
N GLY A 93 -0.24 -3.14 1.28
CA GLY A 93 -0.97 -1.99 0.75
C GLY A 93 -1.09 -0.84 1.76
N MET A 94 -1.31 -1.17 3.04
CA MET A 94 -1.31 -0.18 4.14
C MET A 94 0.06 0.48 4.29
N CYS A 95 1.13 -0.31 4.27
CA CYS A 95 2.50 0.22 4.37
C CYS A 95 2.87 1.11 3.17
N ASN A 96 2.46 0.74 1.95
CA ASN A 96 2.65 1.56 0.76
C ASN A 96 1.93 2.91 0.85
N LEU A 97 0.71 2.93 1.42
CA LEU A 97 -0.07 4.17 1.49
C LEU A 97 0.37 5.09 2.63
N PHE A 98 0.57 4.53 3.82
CA PHE A 98 0.83 5.32 5.03
C PHE A 98 2.32 5.40 5.40
N GLY A 99 3.17 4.68 4.69
CA GLY A 99 4.58 4.50 5.01
C GLY A 99 4.81 3.61 6.23
N GLN A 100 6.06 3.19 6.45
CA GLN A 100 6.43 2.29 7.55
C GLN A 100 6.10 2.87 8.94
N GLY A 101 6.30 4.18 9.13
CA GLY A 101 5.99 4.87 10.39
C GLY A 101 4.50 5.12 10.58
N GLY A 102 3.81 5.55 9.52
CA GLY A 102 2.39 5.89 9.58
C GLY A 102 1.48 4.69 9.81
N VAL A 103 1.80 3.55 9.22
CA VAL A 103 1.00 2.32 9.38
C VAL A 103 0.95 1.81 10.82
N GLN A 104 1.97 2.12 11.64
CA GLN A 104 2.02 1.73 13.05
C GLN A 104 0.85 2.27 13.88
N LYS A 105 0.32 3.44 13.51
CA LYS A 105 -0.87 4.01 14.18
C LYS A 105 -2.07 3.07 14.05
N PHE A 106 -2.26 2.53 12.85
CA PHE A 106 -3.39 1.63 12.56
C PHE A 106 -3.21 0.27 13.22
N PHE A 107 -2.00 -0.30 13.22
CA PHE A 107 -1.72 -1.56 13.91
C PHE A 107 -1.98 -1.44 15.41
N LYS A 108 -1.50 -0.36 16.02
CA LYS A 108 -1.75 -0.07 17.44
C LYS A 108 -3.23 0.20 17.72
N GLY A 109 -3.90 1.01 16.88
CA GLY A 109 -5.31 1.35 17.05
C GLY A 109 -6.24 0.16 16.88
N ALA A 110 -5.94 -0.75 15.97
CA ALA A 110 -6.67 -1.99 15.76
C ALA A 110 -6.45 -3.03 16.89
N ASN A 111 -5.51 -2.77 17.80
CA ASN A 111 -5.16 -3.68 18.92
C ASN A 111 -4.95 -5.12 18.45
N ILE A 112 -4.19 -5.26 17.35
CA ILE A 112 -3.95 -6.56 16.71
C ILE A 112 -3.10 -7.47 17.59
N ASP A 113 -3.41 -8.77 17.54
CA ASP A 113 -2.60 -9.83 18.14
C ASP A 113 -2.63 -11.10 17.30
N ASN A 114 -1.74 -12.05 17.61
CA ASN A 114 -1.57 -13.26 16.81
C ASN A 114 -2.71 -14.29 16.96
N SER A 115 -3.58 -14.14 17.97
CA SER A 115 -4.73 -15.04 18.17
C SER A 115 -5.89 -14.71 17.23
N MET A 116 -5.89 -13.52 16.63
CA MET A 116 -6.89 -13.13 15.65
C MET A 116 -6.85 -14.04 14.43
N THR A 117 -8.01 -14.47 14.00
CA THR A 117 -8.20 -15.09 12.69
C THR A 117 -7.90 -14.09 11.57
N ASP A 118 -7.68 -14.56 10.35
CA ASP A 118 -7.44 -13.68 9.20
C ASP A 118 -8.61 -12.73 8.97
N ARG A 119 -9.86 -13.19 9.15
CA ARG A 119 -11.07 -12.36 9.03
C ARG A 119 -11.15 -11.28 10.10
N GLU A 120 -10.79 -11.59 11.32
CA GLU A 120 -10.74 -10.62 12.42
C GLU A 120 -9.65 -9.58 12.18
N LEU A 121 -8.47 -10.01 11.73
CA LEU A 121 -7.35 -9.12 11.45
C LEU A 121 -7.68 -8.16 10.28
N ILE A 122 -8.23 -8.68 9.17
CA ILE A 122 -8.69 -7.85 8.03
C ILE A 122 -9.71 -6.83 8.51
N THR A 123 -10.70 -7.29 9.29
CA THR A 123 -11.79 -6.43 9.79
C THR A 123 -11.23 -5.33 10.69
N ALA A 124 -10.43 -5.69 11.69
CA ALA A 124 -9.86 -4.74 12.64
C ALA A 124 -9.00 -3.67 11.95
N LEU A 125 -8.12 -4.07 11.04
CA LEU A 125 -7.25 -3.15 10.32
C LEU A 125 -8.04 -2.18 9.43
N CYS A 126 -8.97 -2.69 8.63
CA CYS A 126 -9.75 -1.86 7.70
C CYS A 126 -10.70 -0.91 8.45
N ASP A 127 -11.38 -1.40 9.49
CA ASP A 127 -12.31 -0.59 10.27
C ASP A 127 -11.57 0.52 11.03
N THR A 128 -10.38 0.25 11.55
CA THR A 128 -9.53 1.25 12.20
C THR A 128 -9.14 2.37 11.24
N VAL A 129 -8.82 2.06 9.97
CA VAL A 129 -8.56 3.11 8.97
C VAL A 129 -9.82 3.94 8.73
N VAL A 130 -10.97 3.29 8.54
CA VAL A 130 -12.24 3.98 8.26
C VAL A 130 -12.66 4.88 9.40
N GLU A 131 -12.39 4.48 10.64
CA GLU A 131 -12.81 5.20 11.85
C GLU A 131 -11.89 6.39 12.15
N TYR A 132 -10.56 6.21 12.04
CA TYR A 132 -9.60 7.15 12.64
C TYR A 132 -8.71 7.90 11.63
N VAL A 133 -8.81 7.66 10.33
CA VAL A 133 -7.87 8.26 9.37
C VAL A 133 -7.94 9.78 9.34
N ASP A 134 -9.09 10.37 9.54
CA ASP A 134 -9.29 11.82 9.63
C ASP A 134 -8.66 12.42 10.90
N ASP A 135 -8.80 11.74 12.04
CA ASP A 135 -8.18 12.17 13.29
C ASP A 135 -6.65 12.08 13.26
N TRP A 136 -6.11 11.03 12.62
CA TRP A 136 -4.67 10.78 12.61
C TRP A 136 -3.92 11.46 11.47
N TYR A 137 -4.64 11.93 10.44
CA TYR A 137 -4.11 12.69 9.32
C TYR A 137 -4.88 14.00 9.07
N PRO A 138 -5.01 14.88 10.09
CA PRO A 138 -5.83 16.10 10.00
C PRO A 138 -5.33 17.09 8.96
N SER A 139 -4.05 17.00 8.56
CA SER A 139 -3.44 17.87 7.53
C SER A 139 -3.76 17.44 6.08
N GLN A 140 -4.49 16.33 5.89
CA GLN A 140 -4.73 15.75 4.57
C GLN A 140 -6.22 15.50 4.29
N PRO A 141 -7.12 16.47 4.56
CA PRO A 141 -8.58 16.26 4.48
C PRO A 141 -9.06 15.88 3.07
N GLN A 142 -8.34 16.28 2.02
CA GLN A 142 -8.67 15.98 0.63
C GLN A 142 -8.60 14.48 0.29
N TYR A 143 -7.97 13.65 1.13
CA TYR A 143 -7.83 12.21 0.90
C TYR A 143 -8.74 11.35 1.76
N TRP A 144 -9.34 11.86 2.84
CA TRP A 144 -10.04 11.03 3.84
C TRP A 144 -11.14 10.17 3.25
N ASP A 145 -12.03 10.75 2.44
CA ASP A 145 -13.12 9.99 1.81
C ASP A 145 -12.59 8.92 0.85
N GLY A 146 -11.54 9.25 0.11
CA GLY A 146 -10.86 8.30 -0.78
C GLY A 146 -10.27 7.12 0.00
N TRP A 147 -9.58 7.40 1.10
CA TRP A 147 -8.99 6.36 1.95
C TRP A 147 -10.06 5.52 2.66
N LYS A 148 -11.08 6.14 3.25
CA LYS A 148 -12.22 5.42 3.87
C LYS A 148 -12.92 4.51 2.87
N ASN A 149 -13.20 5.00 1.66
CA ASN A 149 -13.83 4.21 0.61
C ASN A 149 -12.93 3.08 0.12
N ARG A 150 -11.63 3.32 0.00
CA ARG A 150 -10.65 2.27 -0.35
C ARG A 150 -10.69 1.14 0.67
N TYR A 151 -10.58 1.42 1.96
CA TYR A 151 -10.50 0.37 2.99
C TYR A 151 -11.84 -0.35 3.22
N LYS A 152 -12.98 0.29 2.98
CA LYS A 152 -14.27 -0.41 2.90
C LYS A 152 -14.30 -1.43 1.77
N LYS A 153 -13.79 -1.08 0.58
CA LYS A 153 -13.70 -2.00 -0.57
C LYS A 153 -12.66 -3.09 -0.33
N GLU A 154 -11.49 -2.73 0.20
CA GLU A 154 -10.41 -3.68 0.52
C GLU A 154 -10.91 -4.75 1.49
N LYS A 155 -11.59 -4.37 2.57
CA LYS A 155 -12.24 -5.29 3.51
C LYS A 155 -13.19 -6.23 2.79
N ALA A 156 -14.11 -5.70 1.99
CA ALA A 156 -15.07 -6.51 1.25
C ALA A 156 -14.40 -7.49 0.29
N THR A 157 -13.36 -7.06 -0.43
CA THR A 157 -12.59 -7.88 -1.36
C THR A 157 -11.84 -8.99 -0.64
N CYS A 158 -11.14 -8.69 0.46
CA CYS A 158 -10.41 -9.69 1.24
C CYS A 158 -11.36 -10.73 1.85
N LEU A 159 -12.49 -10.31 2.40
CA LEU A 159 -13.48 -11.24 2.96
C LEU A 159 -14.11 -12.14 1.88
N ALA A 160 -14.43 -11.59 0.70
CA ALA A 160 -14.93 -12.38 -0.42
C ALA A 160 -13.89 -13.40 -0.92
N TYR A 161 -12.61 -13.02 -0.97
CA TYR A 161 -11.51 -13.95 -1.27
C TYR A 161 -11.44 -15.11 -0.27
N MET A 162 -11.60 -14.82 1.03
CA MET A 162 -11.63 -15.84 2.07
C MET A 162 -12.82 -16.78 1.91
N ASP A 163 -14.01 -16.24 1.57
CA ASP A 163 -15.21 -17.06 1.33
C ASP A 163 -15.04 -18.01 0.16
N GLN A 164 -14.44 -17.52 -0.94
CA GLN A 164 -14.13 -18.35 -2.10
C GLN A 164 -13.13 -19.46 -1.76
N HIS A 165 -12.04 -19.13 -1.09
CA HIS A 165 -11.02 -20.09 -0.67
C HIS A 165 -11.58 -21.17 0.25
N ASP A 166 -12.44 -20.80 1.22
CA ASP A 166 -13.07 -21.75 2.14
C ASP A 166 -14.03 -22.70 1.38
N ALA A 167 -14.76 -22.18 0.39
CA ALA A 167 -15.64 -22.99 -0.46
C ALA A 167 -14.85 -24.01 -1.31
N GLU A 168 -13.74 -23.59 -1.90
CA GLU A 168 -12.84 -24.47 -2.68
C GLU A 168 -12.23 -25.59 -1.83
N GLN A 169 -11.78 -25.27 -0.60
CA GLN A 169 -11.24 -26.25 0.34
C GLN A 169 -12.31 -27.28 0.75
N ASN A 170 -13.52 -26.84 1.04
CA ASN A 170 -14.62 -27.72 1.40
C ASN A 170 -15.03 -28.65 0.23
N ALA A 171 -15.01 -28.17 -1.00
CA ALA A 171 -15.28 -28.96 -2.18
C ALA A 171 -14.22 -30.05 -2.44
N ASN A 172 -12.94 -29.71 -2.23
CA ASN A 172 -11.82 -30.63 -2.42
C ASN A 172 -11.65 -31.65 -1.27
N GLY A 173 -12.18 -31.36 -0.07
CA GLY A 173 -12.10 -32.23 1.09
C GLY A 173 -13.19 -33.31 1.16
N GLN A 174 -14.16 -33.31 0.23
CA GLN A 174 -15.26 -34.27 0.16
C GLN A 174 -15.06 -35.36 -0.93
N GLY A 175 -13.93 -35.43 -1.56
CA GLY A 175 -13.51 -36.46 -2.54
C GLY A 175 -12.46 -37.37 -1.93
#